data_41db813352aa1b8a1723179f92d4cb1a
#
_entry.id   41db813352aa1b8a1723179f92d4cb1a
#
_cell.length_a   1.000
_cell.length_b   1.000
_cell.length_c   1.000
_cell.angle_alpha   90.00
_cell.angle_beta   90.00
_cell.angle_gamma   90.00
#
_symmetry.space_group_name_H-M   'P 1'
#
loop_
_entity.id
_entity.type
_entity.pdbx_description
1 polymer ?
#
loop_
_entity_poly.entity_id
_entity_poly.type
_entity_poly.pdbx_seq_one_letter_code
_entity_poly.pdbx_strand_id
1 'polypeptide(L)'
;MAFQNILVPTDGSEYTKAAVIKAVELAKMSGGNLTALYVLDQSILTNMPMDTAVMNVYNTLEKEGKAAVDFVKEMGEKENVPVEVMIKDGAPVKVILEQSKNFDVIVMGTLGRTGMSKLLMGSVAERVVRASDCPVLVVRASEVENQ
;
A
#
# COMPACT_ATOMS: atom_id res chain seq x y z
N MET A 1 -14.36 -1.03 -17.96
CA MET A 1 -14.03 0.40 -17.77
C MET A 1 -12.72 0.51 -17.04
N ALA A 2 -11.81 1.28 -17.59
CA ALA A 2 -10.50 1.45 -17.00
C ALA A 2 -10.57 2.17 -15.67
N PHE A 3 -9.80 1.69 -14.72
CA PHE A 3 -9.56 2.34 -13.43
C PHE A 3 -10.78 2.54 -12.53
N GLN A 4 -11.71 1.58 -12.58
CA GLN A 4 -12.84 1.58 -11.66
C GLN A 4 -12.48 0.99 -10.30
N ASN A 5 -11.69 -0.09 -10.29
CA ASN A 5 -11.27 -0.77 -9.06
C ASN A 5 -9.77 -0.58 -8.88
N ILE A 6 -9.41 0.26 -7.93
CA ILE A 6 -8.03 0.70 -7.74
C ILE A 6 -7.47 0.13 -6.43
N LEU A 7 -6.35 -0.57 -6.51
CA LEU A 7 -5.68 -1.12 -5.34
C LEU A 7 -4.56 -0.18 -4.90
N VAL A 8 -4.52 0.15 -3.62
CA VAL A 8 -3.49 1.02 -3.04
C VAL A 8 -2.79 0.28 -1.91
N PRO A 9 -1.65 -0.37 -2.19
CA PRO A 9 -0.85 -0.94 -1.12
C PRO A 9 -0.21 0.20 -0.31
N THR A 10 -0.22 0.07 0.99
CA THR A 10 0.41 1.05 1.87
C THR A 10 1.08 0.34 3.04
N ASP A 11 2.23 0.83 3.46
CA ASP A 11 2.91 0.34 4.66
C ASP A 11 2.82 1.36 5.80
N GLY A 12 2.04 2.42 5.61
CA GLY A 12 1.84 3.45 6.61
C GLY A 12 2.96 4.49 6.69
N SER A 13 4.02 4.32 5.91
CA SER A 13 5.14 5.27 5.92
C SER A 13 4.80 6.56 5.18
N GLU A 14 5.58 7.60 5.46
CA GLU A 14 5.47 8.87 4.74
C GLU A 14 5.68 8.68 3.24
N TYR A 15 6.49 7.69 2.85
CA TYR A 15 6.81 7.43 1.45
C TYR A 15 5.62 6.93 0.65
N THR A 16 4.61 6.37 1.30
CA THR A 16 3.41 5.87 0.60
C THR A 16 2.29 6.90 0.53
N LYS A 17 2.36 7.98 1.30
CA LYS A 17 1.29 8.99 1.33
C LYS A 17 1.06 9.68 0.00
N ALA A 18 2.13 9.97 -0.74
CA ALA A 18 2.00 10.59 -2.06
C ALA A 18 1.21 9.68 -3.02
N ALA A 19 1.45 8.36 -2.93
CA ALA A 19 0.71 7.39 -3.74
C ALA A 19 -0.76 7.36 -3.36
N VAL A 20 -1.06 7.44 -2.06
CA VAL A 20 -2.45 7.48 -1.58
C VAL A 20 -3.18 8.70 -2.17
N ILE A 21 -2.55 9.86 -2.12
CA ILE A 21 -3.14 11.10 -2.65
C ILE A 21 -3.42 10.95 -4.16
N LYS A 22 -2.47 10.40 -4.92
CA LYS A 22 -2.66 10.19 -6.36
C LYS A 22 -3.72 9.15 -6.66
N ALA A 23 -3.83 8.13 -5.83
CA ALA A 23 -4.87 7.12 -5.99
C ALA A 23 -6.26 7.72 -5.80
N VAL A 24 -6.42 8.58 -4.80
CA VAL A 24 -7.69 9.29 -4.57
C VAL A 24 -8.02 10.19 -5.76
N GLU A 25 -7.04 10.91 -6.29
CA GLU A 25 -7.23 11.73 -7.51
C GLU A 25 -7.71 10.87 -8.67
N LEU A 26 -7.05 9.74 -8.91
CA LEU A 26 -7.39 8.85 -10.01
C LEU A 26 -8.82 8.31 -9.85
N ALA A 27 -9.19 7.87 -8.66
CA ALA A 27 -10.53 7.37 -8.39
C ALA A 27 -11.58 8.45 -8.60
N LYS A 28 -11.30 9.67 -8.16
CA LYS A 28 -12.20 10.79 -8.37
C LYS A 28 -12.42 11.09 -9.85
N MET A 29 -11.34 11.07 -10.63
CA MET A 29 -11.40 11.30 -12.07
C MET A 29 -12.14 10.21 -12.84
N SER A 30 -11.97 8.96 -12.43
CA SER A 30 -12.57 7.82 -13.13
C SER A 30 -13.96 7.46 -12.62
N GLY A 31 -14.38 8.02 -11.50
CA GLY A 31 -15.62 7.62 -10.84
C GLY A 31 -15.53 6.26 -10.19
N GLY A 32 -14.31 5.80 -9.91
CA GLY A 32 -14.04 4.48 -9.34
C GLY A 32 -13.97 4.47 -7.82
N ASN A 33 -13.46 3.37 -7.30
CA ASN A 33 -13.30 3.17 -5.87
C ASN A 33 -11.89 2.68 -5.55
N LEU A 34 -11.51 2.81 -4.27
CA LEU A 34 -10.21 2.36 -3.79
C LEU A 34 -10.35 1.17 -2.85
N THR A 35 -9.36 0.32 -2.88
CA THR A 35 -9.13 -0.66 -1.82
C THR A 35 -7.75 -0.41 -1.24
N ALA A 36 -7.70 -0.06 0.03
CA ALA A 36 -6.44 0.14 0.74
C ALA A 36 -5.97 -1.21 1.26
N LEU A 37 -4.76 -1.60 0.91
CA LEU A 37 -4.19 -2.88 1.33
C LEU A 37 -2.96 -2.67 2.20
N TYR A 38 -3.01 -3.21 3.40
CA TYR A 38 -1.85 -3.33 4.27
C TYR A 38 -1.50 -4.80 4.40
N VAL A 39 -0.25 -5.16 4.15
CA VAL A 39 0.21 -6.53 4.34
C VAL A 39 1.05 -6.59 5.60
N LEU A 40 0.61 -7.41 6.55
CA LEU A 40 1.35 -7.66 7.77
C LEU A 40 2.44 -8.67 7.44
N ASP A 41 3.67 -8.18 7.34
CA ASP A 41 4.80 -8.97 6.87
C ASP A 41 5.26 -9.97 7.92
N GLN A 42 4.91 -11.22 7.70
CA GLN A 42 5.24 -12.31 8.62
C GLN A 42 6.74 -12.61 8.69
N SER A 43 7.53 -12.16 7.72
CA SER A 43 8.98 -12.40 7.76
C SER A 43 9.63 -11.72 8.96
N ILE A 44 9.03 -10.66 9.46
CA ILE A 44 9.51 -9.97 10.67
C ILE A 44 9.44 -10.89 11.89
N LEU A 45 8.49 -11.83 11.92
CA LEU A 45 8.23 -12.71 13.05
C LEU A 45 8.86 -14.10 12.90
N THR A 46 9.37 -14.45 11.72
CA THR A 46 9.74 -15.81 11.37
C THR A 46 10.85 -16.39 12.26
N ASN A 47 11.81 -15.58 12.68
CA ASN A 47 12.96 -16.00 13.46
C ASN A 47 12.85 -15.69 14.95
N MET A 48 11.65 -15.29 15.39
CA MET A 48 11.43 -14.93 16.80
C MET A 48 10.75 -16.08 17.54
N PRO A 49 11.15 -16.36 18.80
CA PRO A 49 10.44 -17.37 19.59
C PRO A 49 9.00 -16.91 19.87
N MET A 50 8.08 -17.86 19.90
CA MET A 50 6.66 -17.59 20.18
C MET A 50 6.48 -17.26 21.66
N ASP A 51 6.69 -16.03 22.00
CA ASP A 51 6.55 -15.54 23.36
C ASP A 51 5.83 -14.18 23.40
N THR A 52 5.78 -13.55 24.55
CA THR A 52 5.11 -12.26 24.76
C THR A 52 5.70 -11.16 23.84
N ALA A 53 7.01 -11.20 23.63
CA ALA A 53 7.68 -10.20 22.77
C ALA A 53 7.18 -10.30 21.32
N VAL A 54 7.03 -11.52 20.80
CA VAL A 54 6.49 -11.74 19.45
C VAL A 54 5.07 -11.23 19.35
N MET A 55 4.24 -11.52 20.36
CA MET A 55 2.85 -11.05 20.38
C MET A 55 2.77 -9.53 20.41
N ASN A 56 3.68 -8.87 21.14
CA ASN A 56 3.72 -7.42 21.21
C ASN A 56 4.10 -6.81 19.86
N VAL A 57 5.05 -7.41 19.15
CA VAL A 57 5.44 -6.96 17.80
C VAL A 57 4.26 -7.12 16.84
N TYR A 58 3.61 -8.27 16.87
CA TYR A 58 2.44 -8.53 16.02
C TYR A 58 1.34 -7.50 16.27
N ASN A 59 1.02 -7.25 17.53
CA ASN A 59 -0.01 -6.28 17.88
C ASN A 59 0.36 -4.87 17.42
N THR A 60 1.63 -4.49 17.50
CA THR A 60 2.10 -3.21 17.02
C THR A 60 1.93 -3.08 15.50
N LEU A 61 2.31 -4.12 14.75
CA LEU A 61 2.15 -4.14 13.30
C LEU A 61 0.68 -4.07 12.89
N GLU A 62 -0.19 -4.75 13.64
CA GLU A 62 -1.62 -4.71 13.38
C GLU A 62 -2.20 -3.31 13.59
N LYS A 63 -1.78 -2.61 14.65
CA LYS A 63 -2.18 -1.23 14.90
C LYS A 63 -1.66 -0.28 13.83
N GLU A 64 -0.42 -0.46 13.40
CA GLU A 64 0.15 0.34 12.31
C GLU A 64 -0.62 0.12 11.02
N GLY A 65 -0.99 -1.13 10.75
CA GLY A 65 -1.77 -1.48 9.56
C GLY A 65 -3.14 -0.83 9.57
N LYS A 66 -3.81 -0.86 10.71
CA LYS A 66 -5.10 -0.21 10.86
C LYS A 66 -5.00 1.30 10.64
N ALA A 67 -3.99 1.93 11.22
CA ALA A 67 -3.77 3.36 11.04
C ALA A 67 -3.46 3.69 9.57
N ALA A 68 -2.70 2.83 8.90
CA ALA A 68 -2.35 3.02 7.49
C ALA A 68 -3.58 2.99 6.58
N VAL A 69 -4.44 2.00 6.75
CA VAL A 69 -5.65 1.89 5.91
C VAL A 69 -6.70 2.94 6.29
N ASP A 70 -6.77 3.30 7.56
CA ASP A 70 -7.68 4.37 8.01
C ASP A 70 -7.28 5.72 7.40
N PHE A 71 -5.99 5.97 7.21
CA PHE A 71 -5.51 7.17 6.53
C PHE A 71 -6.06 7.23 5.10
N VAL A 72 -5.98 6.12 4.37
CA VAL A 72 -6.49 6.06 2.99
C VAL A 72 -7.99 6.32 2.98
N LYS A 73 -8.70 5.70 3.91
CA LYS A 73 -10.16 5.87 4.02
C LYS A 73 -10.52 7.32 4.29
N GLU A 74 -9.80 7.96 5.21
CA GLU A 74 -10.02 9.38 5.53
C GLU A 74 -9.78 10.27 4.30
N MET A 75 -8.69 10.02 3.56
CA MET A 75 -8.37 10.80 2.37
C MET A 75 -9.42 10.63 1.29
N GLY A 76 -9.92 9.41 1.12
CA GLY A 76 -10.99 9.14 0.15
C GLY A 76 -12.31 9.81 0.54
N GLU A 77 -12.66 9.76 1.81
CA GLU A 77 -13.90 10.37 2.30
C GLU A 77 -13.93 11.87 2.07
N LYS A 78 -12.80 12.54 2.21
CA LYS A 78 -12.70 14.00 1.94
C LYS A 78 -13.06 14.35 0.50
N GLU A 79 -12.87 13.42 -0.42
CA GLU A 79 -13.12 13.63 -1.84
C GLU A 79 -14.32 12.84 -2.37
N ASN A 80 -15.10 12.27 -1.46
CA ASN A 80 -16.29 11.46 -1.81
C ASN A 80 -15.94 10.24 -2.66
N VAL A 81 -14.77 9.64 -2.39
CA VAL A 81 -14.32 8.42 -3.06
C VAL A 81 -14.57 7.24 -2.11
N PRO A 82 -15.31 6.21 -2.55
CA PRO A 82 -15.52 5.02 -1.72
C PRO A 82 -14.19 4.29 -1.49
N VAL A 83 -13.93 3.90 -0.25
CA VAL A 83 -12.71 3.17 0.11
C VAL A 83 -13.06 1.93 0.91
N GLU A 84 -12.58 0.78 0.47
CA GLU A 84 -12.62 -0.45 1.25
C GLU A 84 -11.22 -0.67 1.84
N VAL A 85 -11.15 -1.32 2.99
CA VAL A 85 -9.88 -1.61 3.65
C VAL A 85 -9.64 -3.11 3.69
N MET A 86 -8.37 -3.49 3.53
CA MET A 86 -7.98 -4.89 3.52
C MET A 86 -6.64 -5.02 4.26
N ILE A 87 -6.62 -5.86 5.29
CA ILE A 87 -5.40 -6.18 6.03
C ILE A 87 -5.18 -7.67 5.89
N LYS A 88 -4.03 -8.06 5.37
CA LYS A 88 -3.70 -9.46 5.13
C LYS A 88 -2.32 -9.78 5.69
N ASP A 89 -2.17 -11.01 6.16
CA ASP A 89 -0.89 -11.53 6.61
C ASP A 89 -0.16 -12.18 5.42
N GLY A 90 1.15 -12.06 5.38
CA GLY A 90 1.94 -12.74 4.37
C GLY A 90 3.14 -11.93 3.89
N ALA A 91 3.67 -12.32 2.75
CA ALA A 91 4.75 -11.59 2.09
C ALA A 91 4.15 -10.48 1.22
N PRO A 92 4.57 -9.21 1.40
CA PRO A 92 3.95 -8.09 0.70
C PRO A 92 3.85 -8.26 -0.81
N VAL A 93 4.95 -8.63 -1.48
CA VAL A 93 4.93 -8.78 -2.95
C VAL A 93 3.92 -9.84 -3.38
N LYS A 94 3.95 -10.99 -2.70
CA LYS A 94 3.07 -12.11 -3.04
C LYS A 94 1.60 -11.73 -2.89
N VAL A 95 1.24 -11.09 -1.77
CA VAL A 95 -0.15 -10.70 -1.51
C VAL A 95 -0.61 -9.67 -2.53
N ILE A 96 0.22 -8.66 -2.81
CA ILE A 96 -0.12 -7.63 -3.80
C ILE A 96 -0.34 -8.25 -5.17
N LEU A 97 0.55 -9.15 -5.60
CA LEU A 97 0.43 -9.81 -6.90
C LEU A 97 -0.81 -10.68 -7.01
N GLU A 98 -1.15 -11.40 -5.94
CA GLU A 98 -2.37 -12.20 -5.91
C GLU A 98 -3.61 -11.32 -6.07
N GLN A 99 -3.61 -10.16 -5.44
CA GLN A 99 -4.72 -9.21 -5.54
C GLN A 99 -4.78 -8.51 -6.89
N SER A 100 -3.67 -8.38 -7.60
CA SER A 100 -3.63 -7.65 -8.87
C SER A 100 -4.62 -8.17 -9.92
N LYS A 101 -5.00 -9.43 -9.81
CA LYS A 101 -5.99 -10.05 -10.70
C LYS A 101 -7.39 -9.47 -10.55
N ASN A 102 -7.67 -8.86 -9.40
CA ASN A 102 -9.00 -8.39 -9.05
C ASN A 102 -9.16 -6.88 -9.23
N PHE A 103 -8.13 -6.20 -9.70
CA PHE A 103 -8.14 -4.75 -9.81
C PHE A 103 -7.76 -4.29 -11.21
N ASP A 104 -8.14 -3.06 -11.53
CA ASP A 104 -7.87 -2.47 -12.85
C ASP A 104 -6.51 -1.78 -12.89
N VAL A 105 -6.04 -1.33 -11.72
CA VAL A 105 -4.75 -0.68 -11.59
C VAL A 105 -4.29 -0.74 -10.14
N ILE A 106 -2.97 -0.82 -9.95
CA ILE A 106 -2.36 -0.64 -8.64
C ILE A 106 -1.68 0.73 -8.63
N VAL A 107 -1.92 1.51 -7.57
CA VAL A 107 -1.20 2.78 -7.36
C VAL A 107 -0.34 2.60 -6.13
N MET A 108 0.97 2.73 -6.29
CA MET A 108 1.90 2.50 -5.18
C MET A 108 3.09 3.43 -5.22
N GLY A 109 3.75 3.60 -4.09
CA GLY A 109 4.96 4.42 -4.02
C GLY A 109 6.19 3.70 -4.55
N THR A 110 7.19 4.47 -4.97
CA THR A 110 8.48 3.90 -5.37
C THR A 110 9.26 3.36 -4.17
N LEU A 111 9.04 3.93 -2.99
CA LEU A 111 9.75 3.58 -1.75
C LEU A 111 8.75 3.13 -0.70
N GLY A 112 9.22 2.25 0.15
CA GLY A 112 8.46 1.85 1.31
C GLY A 112 9.15 2.31 2.58
N ARG A 113 8.91 1.59 3.66
CA ARG A 113 9.38 1.91 5.01
C ARG A 113 10.88 2.15 5.14
N THR A 114 11.69 1.50 4.31
CA THR A 114 13.15 1.62 4.40
C THR A 114 13.72 2.92 3.85
N GLY A 115 12.96 3.62 3.02
CA GLY A 115 13.35 4.93 2.51
C GLY A 115 14.65 4.99 1.75
N MET A 116 14.84 4.16 0.75
CA MET A 116 16.04 4.14 -0.08
C MET A 116 16.24 5.43 -0.86
N SER A 117 17.37 5.54 -1.56
CA SER A 117 17.67 6.69 -2.41
C SER A 117 16.51 7.04 -3.35
N LYS A 118 16.26 8.34 -3.52
CA LYS A 118 15.19 8.85 -4.39
C LYS A 118 15.31 8.39 -5.84
N LEU A 119 16.51 8.05 -6.27
CA LEU A 119 16.76 7.63 -7.64
C LEU A 119 16.49 6.15 -7.87
N LEU A 120 16.28 5.41 -6.80
CA LEU A 120 16.08 3.96 -6.87
C LEU A 120 14.64 3.61 -6.52
N MET A 121 14.13 2.61 -7.22
CA MET A 121 12.84 2.03 -6.89
C MET A 121 13.03 0.95 -5.83
N GLY A 122 12.19 0.91 -4.81
CA GLY A 122 12.26 -0.11 -3.79
C GLY A 122 11.98 -1.50 -4.34
N SER A 123 12.43 -2.52 -3.63
CA SER A 123 12.31 -3.91 -4.07
C SER A 123 10.87 -4.36 -4.27
N VAL A 124 9.96 -3.93 -3.39
CA VAL A 124 8.54 -4.30 -3.52
C VAL A 124 7.96 -3.70 -4.79
N ALA A 125 8.15 -2.39 -5.01
CA ALA A 125 7.62 -1.71 -6.18
C ALA A 125 8.17 -2.32 -7.48
N GLU A 126 9.48 -2.57 -7.53
CA GLU A 126 10.09 -3.16 -8.71
C GLU A 126 9.49 -4.52 -9.05
N ARG A 127 9.33 -5.38 -8.07
CA ARG A 127 8.80 -6.72 -8.28
C ARG A 127 7.33 -6.70 -8.67
N VAL A 128 6.55 -5.80 -8.08
CA VAL A 128 5.14 -5.66 -8.44
C VAL A 128 5.00 -5.15 -9.88
N VAL A 129 5.79 -4.15 -10.28
CA VAL A 129 5.76 -3.64 -11.65
C VAL A 129 6.05 -4.74 -12.66
N ARG A 130 7.01 -5.62 -12.35
CA ARG A 130 7.39 -6.69 -13.28
C ARG A 130 6.37 -7.80 -13.43
N ALA A 131 5.62 -8.10 -12.39
CA ALA A 131 4.80 -9.31 -12.34
C ALA A 131 3.30 -9.09 -12.18
N SER A 132 2.84 -7.85 -12.04
CA SER A 132 1.42 -7.55 -11.85
C SER A 132 0.58 -7.95 -13.06
N ASP A 133 -0.62 -8.47 -12.80
CA ASP A 133 -1.59 -8.79 -13.85
C ASP A 133 -2.33 -7.56 -14.35
N CYS A 134 -2.23 -6.43 -13.65
CA CYS A 134 -2.83 -5.17 -14.06
C CYS A 134 -1.77 -4.07 -14.14
N PRO A 135 -2.08 -2.94 -14.81
CA PRO A 135 -1.18 -1.80 -14.83
C PRO A 135 -0.82 -1.30 -13.44
N VAL A 136 0.38 -0.77 -13.30
CA VAL A 136 0.86 -0.22 -12.04
C VAL A 136 1.28 1.22 -12.25
N LEU A 137 0.66 2.12 -11.49
CA LEU A 137 1.04 3.53 -11.45
C LEU A 137 1.96 3.73 -10.26
N VAL A 138 3.20 4.09 -10.53
CA VAL A 138 4.21 4.24 -9.49
C VAL A 138 4.41 5.74 -9.20
N VAL A 139 4.29 6.13 -7.93
CA VAL A 139 4.34 7.52 -7.52
C VAL A 139 5.61 7.78 -6.71
N ARG A 140 6.34 8.80 -7.10
CA ARG A 140 7.59 9.16 -6.43
C ARG A 140 7.32 9.83 -5.08
N ALA A 141 8.14 9.46 -4.09
CA ALA A 141 8.03 10.02 -2.75
C ALA A 141 8.69 11.39 -2.61
N SER A 142 9.47 11.81 -3.58
CA SER A 142 10.29 13.02 -3.50
C SER A 142 9.50 14.31 -3.24
N GLU A 143 8.26 14.37 -3.69
CA GLU A 143 7.42 15.55 -3.48
C GLU A 143 7.02 15.71 -2.00
N VAL A 144 6.91 14.61 -1.28
CA VAL A 144 6.57 14.62 0.14
C VAL A 144 7.74 15.13 0.97
N GLU A 145 8.96 14.82 0.56
CA GLU A 145 10.17 15.19 1.28
C GLU A 145 10.52 16.69 1.17
N ASN A 146 10.05 17.34 0.12
CA ASN A 146 10.32 18.74 -0.13
C ASN A 146 9.32 19.68 0.53
N GLN A 147 8.41 19.12 1.28
CA GLN A 147 7.44 19.86 2.08
C GLN A 147 7.83 19.86 3.57
#